data_5888b71fa7f254384795db0184e7f76a
#
_entry.id   5888b71fa7f254384795db0184e7f76a
#
_cell.length_a   1.000
_cell.length_b   1.000
_cell.length_c   1.000
_cell.angle_alpha   90.00
_cell.angle_beta   90.00
_cell.angle_gamma   90.00
#
_symmetry.space_group_name_H-M   'P 1'
#
loop_
_entity.id
_entity.type
_entity.pdbx_description
1 polymer ?
#
loop_
_entity_poly.entity_id
_entity_poly.type
_entity_poly.pdbx_seq_one_letter_code
_entity_poly.pdbx_strand_id
1 'polypeptide(L)'
;MIRAIFAGIAALLLAGPALAEVSIQQVTSQRGLHAWLVEEHALPFVALEIRFRGGTSLDRPGKRGETRLMAALIEEGAGDLDARAFAEAREELAADFSFDAWDDALSVSARFLTENRDASVALLKSALTHPRFDQDAID
;
A
#
# COMPACT_ATOMS: atom_id res chain seq x y z
N MET A 1 20.97 -30.75 44.99
CA MET A 1 21.12 -30.59 43.53
C MET A 1 19.85 -30.99 42.74
N ILE A 2 19.26 -32.15 42.95
CA ILE A 2 18.06 -32.64 42.25
C ILE A 2 16.85 -31.71 42.40
N ARG A 3 16.63 -31.11 43.61
CA ARG A 3 15.52 -30.15 43.84
C ARG A 3 15.63 -28.85 43.02
N ALA A 4 16.84 -28.38 42.73
CA ALA A 4 17.06 -27.20 41.91
C ALA A 4 16.81 -27.47 40.42
N ILE A 5 17.09 -28.67 39.96
CA ILE A 5 16.82 -29.09 38.58
C ILE A 5 15.30 -29.25 38.31
N PHE A 6 14.55 -29.79 39.27
CA PHE A 6 13.09 -29.86 39.18
C PHE A 6 12.42 -28.50 39.21
N ALA A 7 12.92 -27.53 39.96
CA ALA A 7 12.42 -26.16 39.99
C ALA A 7 12.67 -25.44 38.65
N GLY A 8 13.84 -25.66 38.02
CA GLY A 8 14.18 -25.10 36.70
C GLY A 8 13.30 -25.65 35.59
N ILE A 9 13.02 -26.95 35.60
CA ILE A 9 12.16 -27.60 34.58
C ILE A 9 10.69 -27.14 34.75
N ALA A 10 10.21 -27.00 35.99
CA ALA A 10 8.87 -26.50 36.27
C ALA A 10 8.68 -25.03 35.82
N ALA A 11 9.70 -24.18 35.94
CA ALA A 11 9.67 -22.80 35.48
C ALA A 11 9.66 -22.73 33.92
N LEU A 12 10.34 -23.63 33.25
CA LEU A 12 10.37 -23.67 31.79
C LEU A 12 9.02 -24.15 31.17
N LEU A 13 8.29 -25.00 31.92
CA LEU A 13 6.96 -25.50 31.47
C LEU A 13 5.84 -24.48 31.67
N LEU A 14 6.07 -23.39 32.46
CA LEU A 14 5.14 -22.30 32.65
C LEU A 14 5.30 -21.15 31.64
N ALA A 15 6.34 -21.19 30.80
CA ALA A 15 6.50 -20.27 29.68
C ALA A 15 5.52 -20.69 28.56
N GLY A 16 4.27 -20.29 28.68
CA GLY A 16 3.27 -20.49 27.63
C GLY A 16 3.68 -19.77 26.34
N PRO A 17 3.24 -20.24 25.16
CA PRO A 17 3.47 -19.55 23.91
C PRO A 17 2.84 -18.16 23.98
N ALA A 18 3.63 -17.09 23.79
CA ALA A 18 3.12 -15.76 23.58
C ALA A 18 2.53 -15.73 22.16
N LEU A 19 1.21 -15.87 22.06
CA LEU A 19 0.49 -15.68 20.81
C LEU A 19 0.40 -14.15 20.59
N ALA A 20 1.12 -13.64 19.60
CA ALA A 20 0.90 -12.29 19.09
C ALA A 20 -0.41 -12.33 18.27
N GLU A 21 -1.50 -11.86 18.84
CA GLU A 21 -2.78 -11.73 18.15
C GLU A 21 -2.79 -10.38 17.42
N VAL A 22 -2.80 -10.44 16.07
CA VAL A 22 -2.99 -9.26 15.25
C VAL A 22 -4.49 -8.96 15.18
N SER A 23 -4.91 -7.85 15.78
CA SER A 23 -6.31 -7.42 15.75
C SER A 23 -6.62 -6.76 14.40
N ILE A 24 -7.43 -7.41 13.57
CA ILE A 24 -7.90 -6.85 12.31
C ILE A 24 -9.27 -6.24 12.52
N GLN A 25 -9.39 -4.94 12.27
CA GLN A 25 -10.63 -4.19 12.36
C GLN A 25 -11.22 -4.01 10.96
N GLN A 26 -12.52 -4.20 10.80
CA GLN A 26 -13.23 -3.82 9.60
C GLN A 26 -13.77 -2.41 9.74
N VAL A 27 -13.31 -1.50 8.91
CA VAL A 27 -13.76 -0.11 8.87
C VAL A 27 -14.59 0.14 7.62
N THR A 28 -15.60 0.99 7.75
CA THR A 28 -16.48 1.37 6.63
C THR A 28 -16.51 2.88 6.51
N SER A 29 -16.19 3.38 5.31
CA SER A 29 -16.28 4.82 5.01
C SER A 29 -17.74 5.27 4.93
N GLN A 30 -17.96 6.58 5.01
CA GLN A 30 -19.31 7.17 4.85
C GLN A 30 -19.94 6.86 3.48
N ARG A 31 -19.14 6.53 2.47
CA ARG A 31 -19.60 6.16 1.12
C ARG A 31 -19.69 4.65 0.89
N GLY A 32 -19.58 3.85 1.96
CA GLY A 32 -19.74 2.40 1.88
C GLY A 32 -18.51 1.62 1.44
N LEU A 33 -17.32 2.23 1.36
CA LEU A 33 -16.08 1.48 1.14
C LEU A 33 -15.70 0.74 2.40
N HIS A 34 -15.39 -0.54 2.27
CA HIS A 34 -14.90 -1.38 3.35
C HIS A 34 -13.38 -1.54 3.26
N ALA A 35 -12.71 -1.46 4.39
CA ALA A 35 -11.29 -1.73 4.50
C ALA A 35 -10.99 -2.54 5.77
N TRP A 36 -9.87 -3.24 5.75
CA TRP A 36 -9.28 -3.86 6.93
C TRP A 36 -8.19 -2.96 7.48
N LEU A 37 -8.24 -2.71 8.77
CA LEU A 37 -7.27 -1.89 9.49
C LEU A 37 -6.55 -2.74 10.51
N VAL A 38 -5.23 -2.68 10.49
CA VAL A 38 -4.35 -3.18 11.55
C VAL A 38 -3.61 -1.98 12.13
N GLU A 39 -3.77 -1.76 13.43
CA GLU A 39 -3.07 -0.69 14.13
C GLU A 39 -1.78 -1.20 14.76
N GLU A 40 -0.64 -0.61 14.36
CA GLU A 40 0.68 -0.86 14.93
C GLU A 40 1.33 0.48 15.28
N HIS A 41 1.28 0.84 16.56
CA HIS A 41 1.71 2.15 17.05
C HIS A 41 3.23 2.26 17.27
N ALA A 42 3.95 1.14 17.23
CA ALA A 42 5.40 1.14 17.38
C ALA A 42 6.13 1.64 16.12
N LEU A 43 5.44 1.67 14.97
CA LEU A 43 6.02 2.02 13.69
C LEU A 43 5.44 3.35 13.17
N PRO A 44 6.28 4.37 12.89
CA PRO A 44 5.81 5.70 12.49
C PRO A 44 5.49 5.79 10.99
N PHE A 45 4.89 4.77 10.40
CA PHE A 45 4.49 4.77 9.01
C PHE A 45 3.12 4.14 8.78
N VAL A 46 2.51 4.46 7.65
CA VAL A 46 1.29 3.83 7.14
C VAL A 46 1.64 3.01 5.91
N ALA A 47 1.13 1.78 5.85
CA ALA A 47 1.12 0.96 4.64
C ALA A 47 -0.34 0.79 4.18
N LEU A 48 -0.61 1.08 2.91
CA LEU A 48 -1.92 1.01 2.29
C LEU A 48 -1.86 0.08 1.09
N GLU A 49 -2.84 -0.79 0.95
CA GLU A 49 -3.03 -1.63 -0.23
C GLU A 49 -4.47 -1.48 -0.74
N ILE A 50 -4.63 -1.13 -2.01
CA ILE A 50 -5.91 -1.06 -2.69
C ILE A 50 -5.89 -2.03 -3.86
N ARG A 51 -6.90 -2.88 -3.98
CA ARG A 51 -7.03 -3.80 -5.11
C ARG A 51 -8.33 -3.55 -5.86
N PHE A 52 -8.19 -3.26 -7.14
CA PHE A 52 -9.30 -3.18 -8.08
C PHE A 52 -9.45 -4.51 -8.78
N ARG A 53 -10.68 -5.00 -8.90
CA ARG A 53 -10.97 -6.22 -9.65
C ARG A 53 -10.88 -5.95 -11.16
N GLY A 54 -10.23 -6.85 -11.87
CA GLY A 54 -9.95 -6.70 -13.29
C GLY A 54 -8.56 -6.09 -13.53
N GLY A 55 -7.82 -6.67 -14.42
CA GLY A 55 -6.47 -6.29 -14.78
C GLY A 55 -6.25 -6.49 -16.27
N THR A 56 -5.12 -7.06 -16.68
CA THR A 56 -4.80 -7.24 -18.09
C THR A 56 -5.77 -8.18 -18.83
N SER A 57 -6.56 -8.99 -18.12
CA SER A 57 -7.63 -9.80 -18.70
C SER A 57 -8.77 -8.96 -19.27
N LEU A 58 -8.87 -7.69 -18.90
CA LEU A 58 -9.85 -6.73 -19.42
C LEU A 58 -9.33 -5.92 -20.62
N ASP A 59 -8.08 -6.12 -21.01
CA ASP A 59 -7.50 -5.47 -22.18
C ASP A 59 -8.35 -5.74 -23.43
N ARG A 60 -8.61 -4.70 -24.20
CA ARG A 60 -9.41 -4.80 -25.41
C ARG A 60 -8.71 -5.67 -26.49
N PRO A 61 -9.46 -6.36 -27.35
CA PRO A 61 -8.87 -7.09 -28.47
C PRO A 61 -7.95 -6.18 -29.30
N GLY A 62 -6.71 -6.63 -29.52
CA GLY A 62 -5.68 -5.87 -30.25
C GLY A 62 -5.01 -4.75 -29.42
N LYS A 63 -5.32 -4.63 -28.14
CA LYS A 63 -4.76 -3.65 -27.20
C LYS A 63 -4.11 -4.30 -25.97
N ARG A 64 -3.56 -5.49 -26.14
CA ARG A 64 -2.87 -6.20 -25.04
C ARG A 64 -1.75 -5.34 -24.46
N GLY A 65 -1.77 -5.20 -23.14
CA GLY A 65 -0.82 -4.38 -22.40
C GLY A 65 -1.33 -2.98 -22.07
N GLU A 66 -2.53 -2.57 -22.53
CA GLU A 66 -3.07 -1.24 -22.24
C GLU A 66 -3.23 -0.99 -20.75
N THR A 67 -3.71 -1.97 -19.98
CA THR A 67 -3.83 -1.85 -18.51
C THR A 67 -2.47 -1.74 -17.83
N ARG A 68 -1.47 -2.48 -18.32
CA ARG A 68 -0.11 -2.43 -17.78
C ARG A 68 0.57 -1.11 -18.08
N LEU A 69 0.41 -0.60 -19.31
CA LEU A 69 0.92 0.72 -19.70
C LEU A 69 0.26 1.83 -18.87
N MET A 70 -1.07 1.77 -18.72
CA MET A 70 -1.80 2.71 -17.86
C MET A 70 -1.25 2.71 -16.43
N ALA A 71 -1.04 1.53 -15.82
CA ALA A 71 -0.51 1.41 -14.48
C ALA A 71 0.88 2.05 -14.35
N ALA A 72 1.77 1.79 -15.31
CA ALA A 72 3.10 2.39 -15.34
C ALA A 72 3.08 3.92 -15.49
N LEU A 73 2.10 4.46 -16.23
CA LEU A 73 1.99 5.90 -16.46
C LEU A 73 1.32 6.68 -15.32
N ILE A 74 0.70 6.02 -14.34
CA ILE A 74 0.04 6.73 -13.22
C ILE A 74 1.05 7.53 -12.39
N GLU A 75 2.29 7.05 -12.28
CA GLU A 75 3.35 7.74 -11.53
C GLU A 75 4.17 8.75 -12.36
N GLU A 76 3.83 8.92 -13.64
CA GLU A 76 4.48 9.86 -14.56
C GLU A 76 3.81 11.26 -14.57
N GLY A 77 3.18 11.64 -13.46
CA GLY A 77 2.58 12.94 -13.24
C GLY A 77 1.09 12.91 -12.89
N ALA A 78 0.67 13.89 -12.10
CA ALA A 78 -0.72 13.98 -11.63
C ALA A 78 -1.15 15.44 -11.36
N GLY A 79 -2.36 15.78 -11.77
CA GLY A 79 -2.88 17.15 -11.61
C GLY A 79 -1.99 18.17 -12.32
N ASP A 80 -1.47 19.13 -11.59
CA ASP A 80 -0.55 20.17 -12.11
C ASP A 80 0.93 19.75 -12.09
N LEU A 81 1.25 18.57 -11.51
CA LEU A 81 2.61 18.06 -11.39
C LEU A 81 2.96 17.19 -12.60
N ASP A 82 3.97 17.56 -13.36
CA ASP A 82 4.59 16.69 -14.36
C ASP A 82 5.35 15.53 -13.69
N ALA A 83 5.94 14.62 -14.46
CA ALA A 83 6.63 13.44 -13.97
C ALA A 83 7.73 13.79 -12.96
N ARG A 84 8.52 14.83 -13.25
CA ARG A 84 9.60 15.28 -12.39
C ARG A 84 9.07 15.89 -11.09
N ALA A 85 8.11 16.80 -11.18
CA ALA A 85 7.55 17.47 -10.00
C ALA A 85 6.77 16.47 -9.12
N PHE A 86 6.13 15.45 -9.72
CA PHE A 86 5.48 14.39 -8.99
C PHE A 86 6.49 13.52 -8.23
N ALA A 87 7.61 13.14 -8.86
CA ALA A 87 8.69 12.39 -8.23
C ALA A 87 9.32 13.20 -7.07
N GLU A 88 9.62 14.50 -7.29
CA GLU A 88 10.15 15.40 -6.25
C GLU A 88 9.17 15.50 -5.06
N ALA A 89 7.87 15.69 -5.30
CA ALA A 89 6.86 15.75 -4.24
C ALA A 89 6.75 14.43 -3.45
N ARG A 90 6.89 13.27 -4.12
CA ARG A 90 6.91 11.96 -3.48
C ARG A 90 8.14 11.79 -2.59
N GLU A 91 9.32 12.21 -3.06
CA GLU A 91 10.57 12.18 -2.29
C GLU A 91 10.51 13.09 -1.05
N GLU A 92 10.02 14.32 -1.18
CA GLU A 92 9.85 15.26 -0.07
C GLU A 92 8.94 14.70 1.04
N LEU A 93 7.93 13.91 0.66
CA LEU A 93 7.01 13.28 1.60
C LEU A 93 7.54 11.96 2.17
N ALA A 94 8.70 11.48 1.72
CA ALA A 94 9.20 10.13 2.00
C ALA A 94 8.11 9.07 1.72
N ALA A 95 7.37 9.26 0.62
CA ALA A 95 6.29 8.40 0.18
C ALA A 95 6.77 7.47 -0.93
N ASP A 96 6.37 6.21 -0.84
CA ASP A 96 6.60 5.18 -1.85
C ASP A 96 5.25 4.70 -2.39
N PHE A 97 5.04 4.77 -3.70
CA PHE A 97 3.83 4.33 -4.38
C PHE A 97 4.20 3.30 -5.45
N SER A 98 3.35 2.30 -5.63
CA SER A 98 3.47 1.30 -6.69
C SER A 98 2.11 1.00 -7.30
N PHE A 99 2.09 0.82 -8.62
CA PHE A 99 0.88 0.56 -9.40
C PHE A 99 1.13 -0.67 -10.28
N ASP A 100 0.58 -1.82 -9.89
CA ASP A 100 0.85 -3.10 -10.53
C ASP A 100 -0.38 -3.68 -11.20
N ALA A 101 -0.26 -3.98 -12.49
CA ALA A 101 -1.31 -4.65 -13.26
C ALA A 101 -1.04 -6.16 -13.38
N TRP A 102 -1.91 -6.95 -12.77
CA TRP A 102 -1.97 -8.41 -12.85
C TRP A 102 -3.08 -8.84 -13.82
N ASP A 103 -3.24 -10.14 -14.03
CA ASP A 103 -4.27 -10.65 -14.96
C ASP A 103 -5.69 -10.28 -14.50
N ASP A 104 -5.98 -10.40 -13.21
CA ASP A 104 -7.31 -10.24 -12.61
C ASP A 104 -7.45 -9.05 -11.67
N ALA A 105 -6.39 -8.30 -11.45
CA ALA A 105 -6.37 -7.18 -10.52
C ALA A 105 -5.40 -6.07 -10.95
N LEU A 106 -5.76 -4.84 -10.60
CA LEU A 106 -4.83 -3.72 -10.48
C LEU A 106 -4.60 -3.47 -8.99
N SER A 107 -3.35 -3.53 -8.55
CA SER A 107 -2.94 -3.24 -7.18
C SER A 107 -2.30 -1.86 -7.09
N VAL A 108 -2.63 -1.14 -6.04
CA VAL A 108 -2.01 0.14 -5.67
C VAL A 108 -1.49 -0.01 -4.26
N SER A 109 -0.18 0.02 -4.10
CA SER A 109 0.49 -0.01 -2.81
C SER A 109 1.04 1.37 -2.48
N ALA A 110 0.92 1.78 -1.24
CA ALA A 110 1.50 3.04 -0.77
C ALA A 110 2.09 2.86 0.63
N ARG A 111 3.26 3.47 0.84
CA ARG A 111 3.93 3.56 2.14
C ARG A 111 4.41 4.98 2.35
N PHE A 112 4.13 5.55 3.52
CA PHE A 112 4.52 6.91 3.85
C PHE A 112 4.60 7.10 5.37
N LEU A 113 5.34 8.11 5.82
CA LEU A 113 5.44 8.44 7.23
C LEU A 113 4.10 8.93 7.78
N THR A 114 3.81 8.59 9.05
CA THR A 114 2.57 9.00 9.71
C THR A 114 2.43 10.53 9.78
N GLU A 115 3.54 11.25 9.95
CA GLU A 115 3.56 12.72 9.97
C GLU A 115 3.19 13.34 8.62
N ASN A 116 3.48 12.67 7.49
CA ASN A 116 3.19 13.12 6.14
C ASN A 116 1.89 12.52 5.56
N ARG A 117 1.09 11.83 6.40
CA ARG A 117 -0.06 11.04 5.96
C ARG A 117 -1.03 11.81 5.08
N ASP A 118 -1.46 12.98 5.50
CA ASP A 118 -2.53 13.71 4.81
C ASP A 118 -2.05 14.23 3.44
N ALA A 119 -0.81 14.71 3.36
CA ALA A 119 -0.20 15.15 2.11
C ALA A 119 0.06 13.96 1.17
N SER A 120 0.57 12.85 1.69
CA SER A 120 0.83 11.63 0.89
C SER A 120 -0.47 11.05 0.33
N VAL A 121 -1.55 11.02 1.13
CA VAL A 121 -2.88 10.57 0.68
C VAL A 121 -3.44 11.51 -0.38
N ALA A 122 -3.24 12.83 -0.25
CA ALA A 122 -3.67 13.80 -1.25
C ALA A 122 -2.92 13.62 -2.58
N LEU A 123 -1.60 13.38 -2.53
CA LEU A 123 -0.79 13.11 -3.71
C LEU A 123 -1.21 11.79 -4.40
N LEU A 124 -1.37 10.71 -3.64
CA LEU A 124 -1.88 9.43 -4.14
C LEU A 124 -3.27 9.56 -4.77
N LYS A 125 -4.16 10.31 -4.13
CA LYS A 125 -5.49 10.59 -4.67
C LYS A 125 -5.40 11.32 -6.00
N SER A 126 -4.51 12.33 -6.13
CA SER A 126 -4.29 13.05 -7.38
C SER A 126 -3.83 12.09 -8.48
N ALA A 127 -2.87 11.21 -8.20
CA ALA A 127 -2.40 10.20 -9.14
C ALA A 127 -3.53 9.28 -9.63
N LEU A 128 -4.43 8.85 -8.75
CA LEU A 128 -5.52 7.95 -9.09
C LEU A 128 -6.71 8.63 -9.79
N THR A 129 -6.92 9.93 -9.58
CA THR A 129 -8.11 10.64 -10.10
C THR A 129 -7.82 11.63 -11.19
N HIS A 130 -6.59 12.08 -11.32
CA HIS A 130 -6.13 13.08 -12.29
C HIS A 130 -4.73 12.73 -12.84
N PRO A 131 -4.52 11.47 -13.34
CA PRO A 131 -3.25 11.14 -13.98
C PRO A 131 -3.09 11.97 -15.25
N ARG A 132 -1.85 12.36 -15.60
CA ARG A 132 -1.61 13.24 -16.75
C ARG A 132 -1.50 12.48 -18.07
N PHE A 133 -0.80 11.36 -18.08
CA PHE A 133 -0.50 10.61 -19.31
C PHE A 133 0.13 11.50 -20.40
N ASP A 134 1.12 12.29 -20.03
CA ASP A 134 1.82 13.18 -20.95
C ASP A 134 2.52 12.38 -22.06
N GLN A 135 2.60 12.96 -23.26
CA GLN A 135 3.11 12.25 -24.44
C GLN A 135 4.58 11.88 -24.31
N ASP A 136 5.38 12.71 -23.67
CA ASP A 136 6.80 12.48 -23.40
C ASP A 136 7.07 11.32 -22.42
N ALA A 137 6.10 10.99 -21.58
CA ALA A 137 6.16 9.80 -20.73
C ALA A 137 5.76 8.49 -21.47
N ILE A 138 5.08 8.62 -22.62
CA ILE A 138 4.61 7.49 -23.43
C ILE A 138 5.66 7.06 -24.47
N ASP A 139 6.47 8.02 -24.99
CA ASP A 139 7.46 7.82 -26.03
C ASP A 139 8.78 7.22 -25.51
#